data_f93b7b4abf8f0ec4813bdbfd1690ecb6
#
_entry.id   f93b7b4abf8f0ec4813bdbfd1690ecb6
#
_cell.length_a   1.000
_cell.length_b   1.000
_cell.length_c   1.000
_cell.angle_alpha   90.00
_cell.angle_beta   90.00
_cell.angle_gamma   90.00
#
_symmetry.space_group_name_H-M   'P 1'
#
loop_
_entity.id
_entity.type
_entity.pdbx_description
1 polymer ?
#
loop_
_entity_poly.entity_id
_entity_poly.type
_entity_poly.pdbx_seq_one_letter_code
_entity_poly.pdbx_strand_id
1 'polypeptide(L)'
;MRYLRATLVATAVFAFLANTALAEPKTNLLHQWATGSDAQAIAKLGEMFEAKGGKWQQTSIAGHTANTLAKLRADVIAGNAPPAVQLKGPEIAEWNKTGMTADLDDLAKAENWEKVVAPELLPVMKPSGKWVAAPMNIHRINWIWASPKVMQAAGVTEVPKTWAEFNAACDKIVATGKICISHSTADWTDSTVFEVVVYGQDLDLYRKAFVEGNVDAMRSDGMVKAFEQFRIMTSKYMDPGMNGRDWDSMSALVGRGEAAFHIMGDWTIGLLTAAGFKEGTDYVCAQAPTDWGKPGFILNSDSVVFFQQKDPDYVEGQKLLASTILSPEFQTVFNQAKGSIPARLDVDLSKGFNPCQQKSQKDLQASIEAGTLVRSMAHNMTIPQKVRGAIMDTITEFVATPDMSAKDAANAMADAAEAQE
;
A
#
# COMPACT_ATOMS: atom_id res chain seq x y z
N MET A 1 -28.09 78.60 52.91
CA MET A 1 -27.29 77.33 52.94
C MET A 1 -27.85 76.43 51.87
N ARG A 2 -27.13 76.27 50.76
CA ARG A 2 -27.52 75.38 49.64
C ARG A 2 -26.64 74.17 49.67
N TYR A 3 -27.20 73.01 49.84
CA TYR A 3 -26.49 71.73 49.76
C TYR A 3 -26.47 71.27 48.32
N LEU A 4 -25.28 71.19 47.73
CA LEU A 4 -25.02 70.51 46.46
C LEU A 4 -24.94 68.99 46.72
N ARG A 5 -25.81 68.19 46.08
CA ARG A 5 -25.70 66.77 46.01
C ARG A 5 -24.91 66.40 44.76
N ALA A 6 -23.73 65.84 44.93
CA ALA A 6 -22.95 65.28 43.86
C ALA A 6 -23.40 63.78 43.61
N THR A 7 -23.91 63.51 42.43
CA THR A 7 -24.31 62.16 41.99
C THR A 7 -23.11 61.55 41.30
N LEU A 8 -22.52 60.54 41.92
CA LEU A 8 -21.50 59.69 41.26
C LEU A 8 -22.19 58.70 40.30
N VAL A 9 -21.93 58.81 38.99
CA VAL A 9 -22.29 57.83 38.00
C VAL A 9 -21.14 56.84 37.88
N ALA A 10 -21.33 55.62 38.40
CA ALA A 10 -20.41 54.54 38.25
C ALA A 10 -20.66 53.86 36.88
N THR A 11 -19.75 54.03 35.93
CA THR A 11 -19.78 53.36 34.62
C THR A 11 -19.15 51.97 34.80
N ALA A 12 -20.00 50.94 34.84
CA ALA A 12 -19.52 49.53 34.83
C ALA A 12 -19.09 49.15 33.39
N VAL A 13 -17.80 49.06 33.18
CA VAL A 13 -17.23 48.48 31.94
C VAL A 13 -17.35 46.95 32.02
N PHE A 14 -18.35 46.41 31.35
CA PHE A 14 -18.41 44.96 31.10
C PHE A 14 -17.37 44.59 30.04
N ALA A 15 -16.21 44.07 30.45
CA ALA A 15 -15.27 43.42 29.59
C ALA A 15 -15.91 42.08 29.13
N PHE A 16 -16.42 42.01 27.90
CA PHE A 16 -16.74 40.77 27.22
C PHE A 16 -15.41 40.07 26.97
N LEU A 17 -15.03 39.13 27.85
CA LEU A 17 -14.08 38.09 27.53
C LEU A 17 -14.75 37.22 26.48
N ALA A 18 -14.43 37.45 25.20
CA ALA A 18 -14.73 36.52 24.14
C ALA A 18 -13.92 35.25 24.45
N ASN A 19 -14.57 34.27 25.07
CA ASN A 19 -14.05 32.91 25.10
C ASN A 19 -14.02 32.45 23.65
N THR A 20 -12.88 32.58 22.98
CA THR A 20 -12.61 31.82 21.78
C THR A 20 -12.56 30.38 22.23
N ALA A 21 -13.65 29.63 22.06
CA ALA A 21 -13.64 28.21 22.23
C ALA A 21 -12.51 27.66 21.32
N LEU A 22 -11.47 27.14 21.93
CA LEU A 22 -10.41 26.44 21.20
C LEU A 22 -11.08 25.26 20.50
N ALA A 23 -10.81 25.09 19.20
CA ALA A 23 -11.32 23.93 18.48
C ALA A 23 -10.81 22.65 19.17
N GLU A 24 -11.70 21.68 19.36
CA GLU A 24 -11.32 20.35 19.84
C GLU A 24 -11.01 19.49 18.61
N PRO A 25 -9.73 19.18 18.33
CA PRO A 25 -9.36 18.40 17.16
C PRO A 25 -10.10 17.08 17.12
N LYS A 26 -10.81 16.79 16.04
CA LYS A 26 -11.52 15.51 15.84
C LYS A 26 -11.34 15.00 14.43
N THR A 27 -11.42 13.70 14.24
CA THR A 27 -11.36 13.09 12.93
C THR A 27 -12.31 11.91 12.82
N ASN A 28 -12.65 11.52 11.60
CA ASN A 28 -13.21 10.22 11.23
C ASN A 28 -12.45 9.72 10.01
N LEU A 29 -11.57 8.73 10.21
CA LEU A 29 -10.81 8.13 9.13
C LEU A 29 -11.60 7.02 8.46
N LEU A 30 -11.94 7.18 7.17
CA LEU A 30 -12.50 6.11 6.34
C LEU A 30 -11.34 5.29 5.75
N HIS A 31 -11.34 3.97 6.00
CA HIS A 31 -10.26 3.06 5.56
C HIS A 31 -10.74 1.62 5.36
N GLN A 32 -9.87 0.77 4.76
CA GLN A 32 -10.18 -0.64 4.48
C GLN A 32 -9.58 -1.65 5.49
N TRP A 33 -8.76 -1.24 6.43
CA TRP A 33 -8.03 -2.11 7.35
C TRP A 33 -8.89 -2.54 8.54
N ALA A 34 -9.73 -3.57 8.32
CA ALA A 34 -10.73 -4.01 9.30
C ALA A 34 -10.24 -5.15 10.21
N THR A 35 -9.21 -5.90 9.83
CA THR A 35 -8.78 -7.11 10.53
C THR A 35 -7.26 -7.26 10.61
N GLY A 36 -6.80 -8.21 11.47
CA GLY A 36 -5.40 -8.64 11.53
C GLY A 36 -4.41 -7.55 11.96
N SER A 37 -3.19 -7.64 11.44
CA SER A 37 -2.11 -6.67 11.70
C SER A 37 -2.43 -5.27 11.21
N ASP A 38 -3.26 -5.15 10.18
CA ASP A 38 -3.70 -3.88 9.62
C ASP A 38 -4.56 -3.09 10.61
N ALA A 39 -5.55 -3.77 11.24
CA ALA A 39 -6.38 -3.15 12.26
C ALA A 39 -5.57 -2.77 13.51
N GLN A 40 -4.57 -3.57 13.87
CA GLN A 40 -3.66 -3.24 14.98
C GLN A 40 -2.80 -2.01 14.65
N ALA A 41 -2.29 -1.90 13.44
CA ALA A 41 -1.49 -0.76 13.03
C ALA A 41 -2.30 0.55 13.03
N ILE A 42 -3.54 0.53 12.53
CA ILE A 42 -4.41 1.73 12.54
C ILE A 42 -4.87 2.11 13.95
N ALA A 43 -5.04 1.15 14.85
CA ALA A 43 -5.35 1.42 16.25
C ALA A 43 -4.24 2.27 16.91
N LYS A 44 -2.97 2.02 16.55
CA LYS A 44 -1.85 2.84 17.04
C LYS A 44 -1.93 4.30 16.58
N LEU A 45 -2.42 4.54 15.36
CA LEU A 45 -2.67 5.91 14.90
C LEU A 45 -3.73 6.60 15.78
N GLY A 46 -4.81 5.90 16.10
CA GLY A 46 -5.86 6.41 16.99
C GLY A 46 -5.34 6.74 18.38
N GLU A 47 -4.60 5.82 19.00
CA GLU A 47 -3.97 6.04 20.31
C GLU A 47 -3.06 7.27 20.31
N MET A 48 -2.23 7.43 19.27
CA MET A 48 -1.29 8.56 19.17
C MET A 48 -2.01 9.89 18.89
N PHE A 49 -3.09 9.86 18.11
CA PHE A 49 -3.93 11.02 17.86
C PHE A 49 -4.62 11.50 19.15
N GLU A 50 -5.18 10.58 19.93
CA GLU A 50 -5.82 10.86 21.22
C GLU A 50 -4.83 11.34 22.28
N ALA A 51 -3.62 10.76 22.31
CA ALA A 51 -2.54 11.20 23.21
C ALA A 51 -2.12 12.67 22.94
N LYS A 52 -2.36 13.17 21.73
CA LYS A 52 -2.14 14.58 21.35
C LYS A 52 -3.37 15.47 21.56
N GLY A 53 -4.42 14.97 22.20
CA GLY A 53 -5.63 15.71 22.54
C GLY A 53 -6.73 15.69 21.48
N GLY A 54 -6.62 14.84 20.46
CA GLY A 54 -7.64 14.67 19.43
C GLY A 54 -8.74 13.68 19.85
N LYS A 55 -9.93 13.81 19.25
CA LYS A 55 -11.03 12.84 19.36
C LYS A 55 -11.01 11.93 18.14
N TRP A 56 -10.63 10.66 18.33
CA TRP A 56 -10.52 9.68 17.27
C TRP A 56 -11.86 9.01 16.95
N GLN A 57 -12.19 8.97 15.66
CA GLN A 57 -13.21 8.11 15.09
C GLN A 57 -12.68 7.48 13.81
N GLN A 58 -13.17 6.28 13.48
CA GLN A 58 -12.85 5.60 12.24
C GLN A 58 -14.06 4.88 11.68
N THR A 59 -14.09 4.77 10.35
CA THR A 59 -15.06 3.96 9.61
C THR A 59 -14.26 2.96 8.79
N SER A 60 -14.27 1.69 9.21
CA SER A 60 -13.59 0.63 8.46
C SER A 60 -14.58 -0.10 7.55
N ILE A 61 -14.19 -0.29 6.28
CA ILE A 61 -14.97 -1.02 5.28
C ILE A 61 -14.20 -2.28 4.93
N ALA A 62 -14.71 -3.42 5.35
CA ALA A 62 -14.10 -4.71 5.01
C ALA A 62 -14.14 -4.97 3.50
N GLY A 63 -13.10 -5.64 3.00
CA GLY A 63 -12.94 -5.97 1.59
C GLY A 63 -11.89 -5.07 0.90
N HIS A 64 -12.07 -4.86 -0.41
CA HIS A 64 -11.06 -4.17 -1.22
C HIS A 64 -11.25 -2.65 -1.25
N THR A 65 -10.23 -1.95 -1.75
CA THR A 65 -10.23 -0.49 -2.02
C THR A 65 -11.51 -0.04 -2.75
N ALA A 66 -12.06 -0.85 -3.65
CA ALA A 66 -13.29 -0.55 -4.37
C ALA A 66 -14.49 -0.26 -3.45
N ASN A 67 -14.65 -1.01 -2.35
CA ASN A 67 -15.74 -0.81 -1.39
C ASN A 67 -15.58 0.51 -0.63
N THR A 68 -14.35 0.84 -0.22
CA THR A 68 -14.04 2.13 0.44
C THR A 68 -14.32 3.30 -0.50
N LEU A 69 -13.97 3.18 -1.78
CA LEU A 69 -14.24 4.20 -2.80
C LEU A 69 -15.74 4.34 -3.10
N ALA A 70 -16.48 3.24 -3.13
CA ALA A 70 -17.94 3.30 -3.29
C ALA A 70 -18.60 4.05 -2.11
N LYS A 71 -18.17 3.77 -0.88
CA LYS A 71 -18.63 4.49 0.33
C LYS A 71 -18.26 5.97 0.25
N LEU A 72 -17.01 6.29 -0.09
CA LEU A 72 -16.56 7.67 -0.24
C LEU A 72 -17.41 8.45 -1.25
N ARG A 73 -17.65 7.87 -2.43
CA ARG A 73 -18.49 8.51 -3.47
C ARG A 73 -19.91 8.76 -2.96
N ALA A 74 -20.51 7.79 -2.26
CA ALA A 74 -21.84 7.94 -1.68
C ALA A 74 -21.88 9.07 -0.65
N ASP A 75 -20.89 9.16 0.25
CA ASP A 75 -20.80 10.20 1.27
C ASP A 75 -20.61 11.58 0.66
N VAL A 76 -19.78 11.69 -0.38
CA VAL A 76 -19.55 12.96 -1.09
C VAL A 76 -20.84 13.42 -1.81
N ILE A 77 -21.55 12.52 -2.49
CA ILE A 77 -22.85 12.83 -3.14
C ILE A 77 -23.87 13.30 -2.10
N ALA A 78 -23.87 12.70 -0.91
CA ALA A 78 -24.74 13.10 0.19
C ALA A 78 -24.33 14.42 0.88
N GLY A 79 -23.20 15.04 0.48
CA GLY A 79 -22.68 16.25 1.10
C GLY A 79 -21.96 16.02 2.45
N ASN A 80 -21.63 14.77 2.76
CA ASN A 80 -21.03 14.34 4.03
C ASN A 80 -19.62 13.74 3.80
N ALA A 81 -18.79 14.41 3.00
CA ALA A 81 -17.42 13.95 2.77
C ALA A 81 -16.68 13.72 4.10
N PRO A 82 -16.08 12.54 4.33
CA PRO A 82 -15.33 12.28 5.55
C PRO A 82 -14.09 13.18 5.62
N PRO A 83 -13.65 13.61 6.81
CA PRO A 83 -12.51 14.51 6.95
C PRO A 83 -11.20 13.89 6.49
N ALA A 84 -11.06 12.58 6.58
CA ALA A 84 -9.85 11.85 6.23
C ALA A 84 -10.20 10.48 5.59
N VAL A 85 -9.48 10.11 4.53
CA VAL A 85 -9.73 8.87 3.78
C VAL A 85 -8.41 8.22 3.37
N GLN A 86 -8.30 6.91 3.53
CA GLN A 86 -7.20 6.13 2.96
C GLN A 86 -7.38 6.03 1.44
N LEU A 87 -6.48 6.65 0.68
CA LEU A 87 -6.43 6.59 -0.78
C LEU A 87 -5.00 6.37 -1.27
N LYS A 88 -4.85 5.99 -2.54
CA LYS A 88 -3.57 5.66 -3.17
C LYS A 88 -3.47 6.24 -4.58
N GLY A 89 -2.25 6.45 -5.04
CA GLY A 89 -1.91 6.70 -6.43
C GLY A 89 -2.82 7.70 -7.16
N PRO A 90 -3.33 7.33 -8.35
CA PRO A 90 -4.13 8.21 -9.20
C PRO A 90 -5.42 8.72 -8.56
N GLU A 91 -6.00 7.98 -7.62
CA GLU A 91 -7.24 8.39 -6.94
C GLU A 91 -7.07 9.70 -6.18
N ILE A 92 -5.88 9.93 -5.61
CA ILE A 92 -5.56 11.19 -4.93
C ILE A 92 -5.66 12.35 -5.92
N ALA A 93 -5.10 12.19 -7.12
CA ALA A 93 -5.16 13.20 -8.18
C ALA A 93 -6.58 13.39 -8.72
N GLU A 94 -7.36 12.31 -8.87
CA GLU A 94 -8.76 12.38 -9.30
C GLU A 94 -9.61 13.21 -8.33
N TRP A 95 -9.53 12.92 -7.03
CA TRP A 95 -10.25 13.69 -6.03
C TRP A 95 -9.74 15.13 -5.93
N ASN A 96 -8.43 15.36 -6.07
CA ASN A 96 -7.89 16.72 -6.07
C ASN A 96 -8.43 17.56 -7.24
N LYS A 97 -8.61 16.97 -8.44
CA LYS A 97 -9.22 17.66 -9.59
C LYS A 97 -10.66 18.13 -9.33
N THR A 98 -11.38 17.49 -8.43
CA THR A 98 -12.74 17.93 -8.04
C THR A 98 -12.74 19.19 -7.17
N GLY A 99 -11.59 19.61 -6.67
CA GLY A 99 -11.45 20.72 -5.72
C GLY A 99 -11.91 20.40 -4.30
N MET A 100 -12.15 19.15 -3.96
CA MET A 100 -12.69 18.74 -2.64
C MET A 100 -11.62 18.42 -1.61
N THR A 101 -10.37 18.31 -1.99
CA THR A 101 -9.26 18.03 -1.06
C THR A 101 -8.87 19.26 -0.27
N ALA A 102 -8.47 19.07 0.99
CA ALA A 102 -7.93 20.12 1.85
C ALA A 102 -6.48 20.44 1.48
N ASP A 103 -6.09 21.70 1.67
CA ASP A 103 -4.73 22.20 1.46
C ASP A 103 -3.92 22.05 2.77
N LEU A 104 -2.79 21.37 2.70
CA LEU A 104 -1.89 21.14 3.84
C LEU A 104 -0.54 21.86 3.68
N ASP A 105 -0.36 22.74 2.70
CA ASP A 105 0.91 23.37 2.37
C ASP A 105 1.55 24.13 3.55
N ASP A 106 0.77 24.86 4.34
CA ASP A 106 1.28 25.60 5.48
C ASP A 106 1.87 24.66 6.55
N LEU A 107 1.17 23.54 6.83
CA LEU A 107 1.64 22.51 7.74
C LEU A 107 2.88 21.79 7.18
N ALA A 108 2.83 21.39 5.93
CA ALA A 108 3.93 20.73 5.25
C ALA A 108 5.20 21.58 5.24
N LYS A 109 5.07 22.89 5.03
CA LYS A 109 6.17 23.85 5.09
C LYS A 109 6.71 24.00 6.51
N ALA A 110 5.84 24.13 7.51
CA ALA A 110 6.21 24.28 8.91
C ALA A 110 6.99 23.06 9.41
N GLU A 111 6.63 21.85 8.98
CA GLU A 111 7.24 20.58 9.38
C GLU A 111 8.29 20.04 8.38
N ASN A 112 8.61 20.81 7.32
CA ASN A 112 9.63 20.48 6.31
C ASN A 112 9.39 19.13 5.60
N TRP A 113 8.15 18.77 5.26
CA TRP A 113 7.80 17.50 4.66
C TRP A 113 8.55 17.17 3.37
N GLU A 114 8.81 18.17 2.51
CA GLU A 114 9.58 17.96 1.26
C GLU A 114 11.01 17.46 1.47
N LYS A 115 11.58 17.69 2.65
CA LYS A 115 12.95 17.23 2.95
C LYS A 115 12.99 15.84 3.55
N VAL A 116 11.89 15.40 4.14
CA VAL A 116 11.84 14.14 4.91
C VAL A 116 11.05 13.06 4.24
N VAL A 117 10.06 13.39 3.40
CA VAL A 117 9.28 12.40 2.64
C VAL A 117 10.07 11.95 1.40
N ALA A 118 10.01 10.64 1.11
CA ALA A 118 10.67 10.06 -0.07
C ALA A 118 10.24 10.78 -1.36
N PRO A 119 11.17 11.26 -2.19
CA PRO A 119 10.87 12.03 -3.39
C PRO A 119 9.92 11.33 -4.37
N GLU A 120 9.95 10.00 -4.41
CA GLU A 120 9.09 9.16 -5.26
C GLU A 120 7.61 9.29 -4.92
N LEU A 121 7.28 9.70 -3.68
CA LEU A 121 5.91 9.92 -3.22
C LEU A 121 5.40 11.33 -3.48
N LEU A 122 6.28 12.31 -3.66
CA LEU A 122 5.89 13.72 -3.80
C LEU A 122 4.88 13.96 -4.94
N PRO A 123 5.03 13.38 -6.16
CA PRO A 123 4.06 13.59 -7.23
C PRO A 123 2.66 13.05 -6.90
N VAL A 124 2.58 12.06 -6.02
CA VAL A 124 1.32 11.45 -5.58
C VAL A 124 0.69 12.27 -4.46
N MET A 125 1.47 12.73 -3.49
CA MET A 125 1.00 13.54 -2.35
C MET A 125 0.66 14.98 -2.73
N LYS A 126 1.24 15.47 -3.84
CA LYS A 126 1.12 16.84 -4.36
C LYS A 126 0.68 16.88 -5.83
N PRO A 127 -0.46 16.29 -6.21
CA PRO A 127 -0.85 16.12 -7.61
C PRO A 127 -0.99 17.43 -8.41
N SER A 128 -1.21 18.57 -7.75
CA SER A 128 -1.27 19.91 -8.36
C SER A 128 -0.25 20.88 -7.73
N GLY A 129 0.86 20.34 -7.25
CA GLY A 129 1.88 21.12 -6.54
C GLY A 129 1.54 21.44 -5.09
N LYS A 130 0.35 21.07 -4.61
CA LYS A 130 -0.13 21.28 -3.24
C LYS A 130 -0.25 19.98 -2.47
N TRP A 131 0.16 19.98 -1.21
CA TRP A 131 0.00 18.86 -0.31
C TRP A 131 -1.48 18.65 0.02
N VAL A 132 -1.99 17.46 -0.32
CA VAL A 132 -3.38 17.06 -0.04
C VAL A 132 -3.47 15.72 0.71
N ALA A 133 -2.33 15.07 0.91
CA ALA A 133 -2.24 13.74 1.51
C ALA A 133 -0.97 13.60 2.36
N ALA A 134 -1.04 12.73 3.36
CA ALA A 134 0.09 12.33 4.20
C ALA A 134 0.39 10.82 3.97
N PRO A 135 1.59 10.45 3.50
CA PRO A 135 1.97 9.06 3.30
C PRO A 135 2.30 8.38 4.63
N MET A 136 1.81 7.16 4.81
CA MET A 136 1.98 6.38 6.03
C MET A 136 3.19 5.44 5.96
N ASN A 137 3.51 4.97 4.75
CA ASN A 137 4.52 3.93 4.53
C ASN A 137 5.04 3.91 3.09
N ILE A 138 6.05 3.07 2.89
CA ILE A 138 6.42 2.51 1.59
C ILE A 138 6.41 0.99 1.72
N HIS A 139 5.61 0.32 0.89
CA HIS A 139 5.59 -1.12 0.72
C HIS A 139 6.45 -1.54 -0.47
N ARG A 140 7.13 -2.66 -0.33
CA ARG A 140 7.72 -3.40 -1.43
C ARG A 140 6.82 -4.57 -1.80
N ILE A 141 6.42 -4.66 -3.07
CA ILE A 141 5.51 -5.69 -3.57
C ILE A 141 6.27 -6.93 -4.04
N ASN A 142 7.39 -6.76 -4.74
CA ASN A 142 8.13 -7.83 -5.39
C ASN A 142 9.06 -8.60 -4.43
N TRP A 143 8.54 -9.01 -3.28
CA TRP A 143 9.21 -9.94 -2.40
C TRP A 143 8.90 -11.39 -2.78
N ILE A 144 9.88 -12.28 -2.58
CA ILE A 144 9.69 -13.70 -2.42
C ILE A 144 10.06 -14.08 -0.98
N TRP A 145 9.11 -14.65 -0.28
CA TRP A 145 9.26 -15.24 1.03
C TRP A 145 9.58 -16.71 0.84
N ALA A 146 10.67 -17.20 1.42
CA ALA A 146 11.12 -18.56 1.18
C ALA A 146 11.33 -19.32 2.49
N SER A 147 10.95 -20.60 2.53
CA SER A 147 11.20 -21.50 3.66
C SER A 147 12.54 -22.20 3.50
N PRO A 148 13.56 -21.87 4.31
CA PRO A 148 14.84 -22.56 4.27
C PRO A 148 14.71 -24.08 4.46
N LYS A 149 13.79 -24.49 5.34
CA LYS A 149 13.50 -25.90 5.63
C LYS A 149 13.01 -26.67 4.39
N VAL A 150 12.06 -26.11 3.64
CA VAL A 150 11.51 -26.78 2.44
C VAL A 150 12.53 -26.77 1.31
N MET A 151 13.22 -25.65 1.10
CA MET A 151 14.27 -25.52 0.11
C MET A 151 15.38 -26.56 0.34
N GLN A 152 15.90 -26.65 1.57
CA GLN A 152 16.96 -27.59 1.91
C GLN A 152 16.52 -29.04 1.70
N ALA A 153 15.30 -29.42 2.09
CA ALA A 153 14.76 -30.77 1.88
C ALA A 153 14.67 -31.16 0.39
N ALA A 154 14.51 -30.19 -0.51
CA ALA A 154 14.47 -30.36 -1.95
C ALA A 154 15.84 -30.18 -2.64
N GLY A 155 16.91 -29.93 -1.88
CA GLY A 155 18.25 -29.68 -2.44
C GLY A 155 18.34 -28.32 -3.17
N VAL A 156 17.53 -27.34 -2.79
CA VAL A 156 17.59 -25.96 -3.26
C VAL A 156 18.36 -25.15 -2.21
N THR A 157 19.54 -24.67 -2.55
CA THR A 157 20.49 -24.03 -1.61
C THR A 157 20.35 -22.51 -1.52
N GLU A 158 19.83 -21.87 -2.57
CA GLU A 158 19.64 -20.42 -2.64
C GLU A 158 18.23 -20.09 -3.14
N VAL A 159 17.73 -18.91 -2.75
CA VAL A 159 16.48 -18.38 -3.33
C VAL A 159 16.74 -18.07 -4.82
N PRO A 160 15.87 -18.53 -5.74
CA PRO A 160 16.05 -18.33 -7.17
C PRO A 160 16.07 -16.84 -7.54
N LYS A 161 16.97 -16.45 -8.46
CA LYS A 161 17.17 -15.07 -8.91
C LYS A 161 16.56 -14.79 -10.29
N THR A 162 16.35 -15.82 -11.10
CA THR A 162 15.73 -15.76 -12.43
C THR A 162 14.50 -16.65 -12.49
N TRP A 163 13.59 -16.42 -13.46
CA TRP A 163 12.42 -17.27 -13.62
C TRP A 163 12.80 -18.71 -14.04
N ALA A 164 13.87 -18.88 -14.79
CA ALA A 164 14.38 -20.22 -15.13
C ALA A 164 14.86 -20.97 -13.88
N GLU A 165 15.64 -20.33 -13.00
CA GLU A 165 16.07 -20.91 -11.72
C GLU A 165 14.86 -21.21 -10.81
N PHE A 166 13.86 -20.31 -10.80
CA PHE A 166 12.64 -20.49 -10.02
C PHE A 166 11.86 -21.72 -10.46
N ASN A 167 11.66 -21.90 -11.78
CA ASN A 167 10.99 -23.08 -12.32
C ASN A 167 11.76 -24.38 -11.98
N ALA A 168 13.09 -24.36 -12.13
CA ALA A 168 13.93 -25.51 -11.78
C ALA A 168 13.91 -25.84 -10.28
N ALA A 169 13.84 -24.82 -9.41
CA ALA A 169 13.69 -25.02 -7.97
C ALA A 169 12.31 -25.61 -7.64
N CYS A 170 11.24 -25.06 -8.24
CA CYS A 170 9.88 -25.56 -8.05
C CYS A 170 9.73 -27.02 -8.50
N ASP A 171 10.34 -27.42 -9.63
CA ASP A 171 10.33 -28.81 -10.09
C ASP A 171 10.93 -29.78 -9.04
N LYS A 172 12.04 -29.39 -8.43
CA LYS A 172 12.65 -30.16 -7.33
C LYS A 172 11.74 -30.23 -6.10
N ILE A 173 11.12 -29.10 -5.74
CA ILE A 173 10.26 -29.01 -4.54
C ILE A 173 9.00 -29.86 -4.71
N VAL A 174 8.31 -29.74 -5.84
CA VAL A 174 7.10 -30.52 -6.14
C VAL A 174 7.40 -32.02 -6.17
N ALA A 175 8.59 -32.44 -6.66
CA ALA A 175 9.05 -33.83 -6.64
C ALA A 175 9.16 -34.39 -5.21
N THR A 176 9.30 -33.57 -4.18
CA THR A 176 9.28 -34.01 -2.76
C THR A 176 7.86 -34.12 -2.18
N GLY A 177 6.81 -33.82 -2.93
CA GLY A 177 5.43 -33.76 -2.46
C GLY A 177 5.08 -32.48 -1.66
N LYS A 178 5.95 -31.47 -1.68
CA LYS A 178 5.72 -30.17 -1.03
C LYS A 178 5.11 -29.15 -1.99
N ILE A 179 4.40 -28.16 -1.43
CA ILE A 179 3.90 -27.02 -2.18
C ILE A 179 5.08 -26.14 -2.57
N CYS A 180 5.22 -25.81 -3.87
CA CYS A 180 6.24 -24.86 -4.27
C CYS A 180 5.80 -23.42 -3.96
N ILE A 181 4.61 -23.01 -4.40
CA ILE A 181 4.10 -21.65 -4.22
C ILE A 181 2.82 -21.72 -3.38
N SER A 182 2.84 -21.13 -2.19
CA SER A 182 1.60 -20.82 -1.47
C SER A 182 0.94 -19.61 -2.09
N HIS A 183 -0.35 -19.69 -2.41
CA HIS A 183 -1.09 -18.64 -3.08
C HIS A 183 -2.56 -18.67 -2.67
N SER A 184 -3.24 -17.54 -2.74
CA SER A 184 -4.68 -17.39 -2.54
C SER A 184 -5.31 -16.84 -3.81
N THR A 185 -6.51 -17.32 -4.17
CA THR A 185 -7.24 -16.81 -5.32
C THR A 185 -8.12 -15.64 -4.92
N ALA A 186 -7.59 -14.44 -5.08
CA ALA A 186 -8.33 -13.18 -5.07
C ALA A 186 -7.75 -12.32 -6.18
N ASP A 187 -8.56 -11.44 -6.76
CA ASP A 187 -8.17 -10.57 -7.87
C ASP A 187 -6.84 -9.82 -7.62
N TRP A 188 -6.68 -9.27 -6.42
CA TRP A 188 -5.48 -8.54 -6.05
C TRP A 188 -4.26 -9.43 -5.79
N THR A 189 -4.44 -10.68 -5.32
CA THR A 189 -3.31 -11.60 -5.10
C THR A 189 -2.82 -12.18 -6.40
N ASP A 190 -3.72 -12.57 -7.31
CA ASP A 190 -3.38 -13.01 -8.66
C ASP A 190 -2.63 -11.91 -9.41
N SER A 191 -3.15 -10.68 -9.36
CA SER A 191 -2.56 -9.51 -10.00
C SER A 191 -1.21 -9.14 -9.38
N THR A 192 -1.02 -9.32 -8.07
CA THR A 192 0.28 -9.10 -7.40
C THR A 192 1.35 -10.04 -7.96
N VAL A 193 1.04 -11.33 -8.09
CA VAL A 193 2.00 -12.29 -8.64
C VAL A 193 2.23 -12.02 -10.12
N PHE A 194 1.18 -11.72 -10.88
CA PHE A 194 1.30 -11.44 -12.30
C PHE A 194 2.14 -10.20 -12.59
N GLU A 195 1.92 -9.08 -11.87
CA GLU A 195 2.74 -7.89 -12.06
C GLU A 195 4.22 -8.12 -11.71
N VAL A 196 4.50 -8.99 -10.71
CA VAL A 196 5.87 -9.38 -10.37
C VAL A 196 6.49 -10.22 -11.49
N VAL A 197 5.73 -11.09 -12.15
CA VAL A 197 6.18 -11.85 -13.33
C VAL A 197 6.53 -10.91 -14.48
N VAL A 198 5.63 -10.02 -14.87
CA VAL A 198 5.87 -9.05 -15.96
C VAL A 198 7.09 -8.18 -15.66
N TYR A 199 7.16 -7.63 -14.45
CA TYR A 199 8.30 -6.82 -14.01
C TYR A 199 9.60 -7.59 -14.04
N GLY A 200 9.60 -8.83 -13.56
CA GLY A 200 10.80 -9.65 -13.49
C GLY A 200 11.29 -10.13 -14.86
N GLN A 201 10.41 -10.30 -15.82
CA GLN A 201 10.80 -10.68 -17.19
C GLN A 201 11.28 -9.48 -18.01
N ASP A 202 10.53 -8.36 -17.98
CA ASP A 202 10.80 -7.18 -18.80
C ASP A 202 10.33 -5.90 -18.11
N LEU A 203 11.29 -5.11 -17.62
CA LEU A 203 11.04 -3.85 -16.96
C LEU A 203 10.41 -2.79 -17.89
N ASP A 204 10.82 -2.75 -19.17
CA ASP A 204 10.28 -1.78 -20.13
C ASP A 204 8.85 -2.14 -20.54
N LEU A 205 8.54 -3.43 -20.67
CA LEU A 205 7.18 -3.92 -20.84
C LEU A 205 6.30 -3.50 -19.67
N TYR A 206 6.76 -3.72 -18.42
CA TYR A 206 6.03 -3.31 -17.24
C TYR A 206 5.68 -1.83 -17.26
N ARG A 207 6.66 -0.98 -17.57
CA ARG A 207 6.46 0.46 -17.63
C ARG A 207 5.42 0.86 -18.67
N LYS A 208 5.56 0.35 -19.88
CA LYS A 208 4.62 0.65 -20.97
C LYS A 208 3.21 0.16 -20.65
N ALA A 209 3.06 -1.11 -20.27
CA ALA A 209 1.75 -1.70 -20.04
C ALA A 209 1.07 -1.17 -18.77
N PHE A 210 1.79 -1.11 -17.64
CA PHE A 210 1.19 -0.90 -16.33
C PHE A 210 1.43 0.48 -15.71
N VAL A 211 2.41 1.24 -16.20
CA VAL A 211 2.59 2.62 -15.73
C VAL A 211 2.01 3.63 -16.72
N GLU A 212 2.20 3.39 -18.02
CA GLU A 212 1.73 4.27 -19.11
C GLU A 212 0.34 3.88 -19.63
N GLY A 213 -0.15 2.67 -19.32
CA GLY A 213 -1.45 2.17 -19.78
C GLY A 213 -1.48 1.79 -21.27
N ASN A 214 -0.32 1.53 -21.88
CA ASN A 214 -0.22 1.30 -23.31
C ASN A 214 -0.80 -0.07 -23.70
N VAL A 215 -1.91 -0.08 -24.42
CA VAL A 215 -2.64 -1.29 -24.85
C VAL A 215 -1.88 -2.15 -25.85
N ASP A 216 -1.03 -1.56 -26.70
CA ASP A 216 -0.19 -2.32 -27.64
C ASP A 216 0.87 -3.13 -26.88
N ALA A 217 1.41 -2.56 -25.80
CA ALA A 217 2.32 -3.28 -24.92
C ALA A 217 1.60 -4.46 -24.23
N MET A 218 0.32 -4.31 -23.86
CA MET A 218 -0.49 -5.39 -23.27
C MET A 218 -0.77 -6.52 -24.29
N ARG A 219 -0.81 -6.25 -25.60
CA ARG A 219 -0.97 -7.26 -26.67
C ARG A 219 0.32 -7.88 -27.15
N SER A 220 1.47 -7.42 -26.69
CA SER A 220 2.78 -7.80 -27.18
C SER A 220 3.15 -9.26 -26.90
N ASP A 221 4.10 -9.81 -27.66
CA ASP A 221 4.67 -11.13 -27.40
C ASP A 221 5.36 -11.22 -26.03
N GLY A 222 5.85 -10.11 -25.49
CA GLY A 222 6.37 -10.03 -24.12
C GLY A 222 5.30 -10.31 -23.07
N MET A 223 4.09 -9.75 -23.24
CA MET A 223 2.95 -10.01 -22.37
C MET A 223 2.47 -11.46 -22.49
N VAL A 224 2.46 -12.01 -23.70
CA VAL A 224 2.14 -13.45 -23.91
C VAL A 224 3.09 -14.32 -23.11
N LYS A 225 4.42 -14.07 -23.16
CA LYS A 225 5.41 -14.81 -22.36
C LYS A 225 5.17 -14.67 -20.86
N ALA A 226 4.74 -13.51 -20.39
CA ALA A 226 4.39 -13.33 -18.99
C ALA A 226 3.19 -14.19 -18.58
N PHE A 227 2.15 -14.27 -19.40
CA PHE A 227 1.02 -15.18 -19.19
C PHE A 227 1.43 -16.65 -19.27
N GLU A 228 2.35 -17.03 -20.17
CA GLU A 228 2.90 -18.39 -20.24
C GLU A 228 3.62 -18.76 -18.93
N GLN A 229 4.48 -17.89 -18.42
CA GLN A 229 5.15 -18.11 -17.12
C GLN A 229 4.13 -18.20 -15.99
N PHE A 230 3.13 -17.32 -15.97
CA PHE A 230 2.08 -17.34 -14.95
C PHE A 230 1.23 -18.62 -15.03
N ARG A 231 0.94 -19.12 -16.24
CA ARG A 231 0.28 -20.43 -16.45
C ARG A 231 1.09 -21.59 -15.88
N ILE A 232 2.40 -21.62 -16.09
CA ILE A 232 3.29 -22.63 -15.48
C ILE A 232 3.15 -22.58 -13.95
N MET A 233 3.16 -21.38 -13.36
CA MET A 233 3.04 -21.23 -11.90
C MET A 233 1.67 -21.70 -11.39
N THR A 234 0.59 -21.27 -11.99
CA THR A 234 -0.78 -21.57 -11.55
C THR A 234 -1.15 -23.05 -11.74
N SER A 235 -0.69 -23.68 -12.83
CA SER A 235 -1.05 -25.07 -13.14
C SER A 235 -0.15 -26.13 -12.51
N LYS A 236 1.12 -25.78 -12.20
CA LYS A 236 2.11 -26.78 -11.80
C LYS A 236 2.68 -26.57 -10.39
N TYR A 237 2.78 -25.31 -9.93
CA TYR A 237 3.54 -24.96 -8.75
C TYR A 237 2.74 -24.40 -7.60
N MET A 238 1.58 -23.80 -7.87
CA MET A 238 0.70 -23.26 -6.84
C MET A 238 -0.05 -24.36 -6.10
N ASP A 239 -0.41 -24.09 -4.84
CA ASP A 239 -1.21 -25.00 -4.01
C ASP A 239 -2.55 -25.31 -4.69
N PRO A 240 -2.88 -26.57 -4.99
CA PRO A 240 -4.19 -26.93 -5.52
C PRO A 240 -5.36 -26.54 -4.61
N GLY A 241 -5.09 -26.38 -3.30
CA GLY A 241 -6.07 -25.94 -2.29
C GLY A 241 -6.18 -24.43 -2.11
N MET A 242 -5.62 -23.61 -3.02
CA MET A 242 -5.57 -22.14 -2.89
C MET A 242 -6.94 -21.47 -2.95
N ASN A 243 -7.93 -22.10 -3.55
CA ASN A 243 -9.27 -21.54 -3.71
C ASN A 243 -9.98 -21.31 -2.38
N GLY A 244 -10.49 -20.09 -2.18
CA GLY A 244 -11.25 -19.71 -0.98
C GLY A 244 -10.42 -19.53 0.29
N ARG A 245 -9.09 -19.51 0.19
CA ARG A 245 -8.20 -19.18 1.30
C ARG A 245 -7.74 -17.73 1.23
N ASP A 246 -7.61 -17.12 2.40
CA ASP A 246 -7.10 -15.76 2.53
C ASP A 246 -5.57 -15.71 2.43
N TRP A 247 -5.03 -14.59 2.01
CA TRP A 247 -3.61 -14.35 1.81
C TRP A 247 -2.77 -14.57 3.08
N ASP A 248 -3.32 -14.27 4.25
CA ASP A 248 -2.66 -14.44 5.54
C ASP A 248 -2.42 -15.91 5.87
N SER A 249 -3.42 -16.77 5.65
CA SER A 249 -3.32 -18.21 5.77
C SER A 249 -2.23 -18.79 4.85
N MET A 250 -2.14 -18.26 3.62
CA MET A 250 -1.14 -18.69 2.64
C MET A 250 0.28 -18.24 3.01
N SER A 251 0.44 -17.02 3.49
CA SER A 251 1.74 -16.52 3.98
C SER A 251 2.29 -17.39 5.12
N ALA A 252 1.43 -17.84 6.03
CA ALA A 252 1.84 -18.68 7.16
C ALA A 252 2.37 -20.07 6.76
N LEU A 253 2.03 -20.61 5.57
CA LEU A 253 2.53 -21.90 5.09
C LEU A 253 4.05 -21.91 4.93
N VAL A 254 4.65 -20.78 4.52
CA VAL A 254 6.10 -20.67 4.41
C VAL A 254 6.76 -20.74 5.80
N GLY A 255 6.24 -19.97 6.78
CA GLY A 255 6.76 -19.98 8.15
C GLY A 255 6.67 -21.36 8.81
N ARG A 256 5.60 -22.11 8.54
CA ARG A 256 5.43 -23.49 9.04
C ARG A 256 6.29 -24.55 8.31
N GLY A 257 6.92 -24.19 7.19
CA GLY A 257 7.68 -25.13 6.35
C GLY A 257 6.79 -26.13 5.62
N GLU A 258 5.59 -25.70 5.22
CA GLU A 258 4.63 -26.46 4.43
C GLU A 258 4.71 -26.12 2.94
N ALA A 259 5.04 -24.85 2.61
CA ALA A 259 5.32 -24.35 1.28
C ALA A 259 6.74 -23.78 1.19
N ALA A 260 7.35 -23.84 -0.02
CA ALA A 260 8.69 -23.32 -0.25
C ALA A 260 8.69 -21.80 -0.41
N PHE A 261 7.80 -21.28 -1.24
CA PHE A 261 7.78 -19.87 -1.63
C PHE A 261 6.40 -19.24 -1.49
N HIS A 262 6.41 -17.93 -1.26
CA HIS A 262 5.24 -17.06 -1.34
C HIS A 262 5.67 -15.74 -1.99
N ILE A 263 5.00 -15.30 -3.05
CA ILE A 263 5.25 -14.00 -3.69
C ILE A 263 4.16 -13.04 -3.20
N MET A 264 4.56 -12.09 -2.36
CA MET A 264 3.63 -11.18 -1.68
C MET A 264 4.38 -9.99 -1.11
N GLY A 265 3.69 -8.87 -0.95
CA GLY A 265 4.26 -7.66 -0.36
C GLY A 265 4.73 -7.81 1.09
N ASP A 266 5.42 -6.79 1.56
CA ASP A 266 6.11 -6.80 2.86
C ASP A 266 5.19 -6.77 4.09
N TRP A 267 3.88 -6.55 3.95
CA TRP A 267 2.90 -6.77 5.03
C TRP A 267 2.92 -8.21 5.57
N THR A 268 3.47 -9.15 4.81
CA THR A 268 3.78 -10.51 5.26
C THR A 268 4.68 -10.53 6.49
N ILE A 269 5.59 -9.55 6.66
CA ILE A 269 6.47 -9.43 7.86
C ILE A 269 5.61 -9.29 9.13
N GLY A 270 4.64 -8.37 9.11
CA GLY A 270 3.77 -8.15 10.27
C GLY A 270 3.04 -9.42 10.70
N LEU A 271 2.51 -10.15 9.72
CA LEU A 271 1.83 -11.44 9.95
C LEU A 271 2.77 -12.50 10.52
N LEU A 272 3.93 -12.73 9.88
CA LEU A 272 4.89 -13.75 10.30
C LEU A 272 5.45 -13.44 11.69
N THR A 273 5.72 -12.16 11.99
CA THR A 273 6.18 -11.70 13.31
C THR A 273 5.12 -11.93 14.38
N ALA A 274 3.85 -11.58 14.11
CA ALA A 274 2.74 -11.78 15.04
C ALA A 274 2.49 -13.27 15.32
N ALA A 275 2.73 -14.14 14.33
CA ALA A 275 2.66 -15.59 14.47
C ALA A 275 3.89 -16.21 15.17
N GLY A 276 4.91 -15.42 15.51
CA GLY A 276 6.10 -15.86 16.22
C GLY A 276 7.18 -16.50 15.34
N PHE A 277 7.05 -16.44 14.01
CA PHE A 277 8.06 -16.93 13.08
C PHE A 277 9.28 -15.99 13.02
N LYS A 278 10.46 -16.58 12.85
CA LYS A 278 11.74 -15.87 12.89
C LYS A 278 12.38 -15.82 11.51
N GLU A 279 12.75 -14.62 11.09
CA GLU A 279 13.57 -14.42 9.90
C GLU A 279 14.92 -15.11 10.04
N GLY A 280 15.44 -15.66 8.95
CA GLY A 280 16.68 -16.46 8.91
C GLY A 280 16.52 -17.90 9.36
N THR A 281 15.46 -18.27 10.07
CA THR A 281 15.20 -19.63 10.58
C THR A 281 13.95 -20.25 9.93
N ASP A 282 12.80 -19.60 10.12
CA ASP A 282 11.52 -20.11 9.63
C ASP A 282 11.21 -19.60 8.22
N TYR A 283 11.67 -18.40 7.90
CA TYR A 283 11.59 -17.80 6.58
C TYR A 283 12.79 -16.91 6.28
N VAL A 284 13.03 -16.66 4.99
CA VAL A 284 13.93 -15.62 4.49
C VAL A 284 13.20 -14.77 3.47
N CYS A 285 13.64 -13.53 3.30
CA CYS A 285 13.10 -12.59 2.33
C CYS A 285 14.14 -12.28 1.24
N ALA A 286 13.71 -12.30 -0.01
CA ALA A 286 14.55 -11.96 -1.14
C ALA A 286 13.74 -11.16 -2.19
N GLN A 287 14.43 -10.53 -3.12
CA GLN A 287 13.81 -10.01 -4.33
C GLN A 287 13.22 -11.18 -5.11
N ALA A 288 11.98 -11.05 -5.60
CA ALA A 288 11.42 -12.01 -6.55
C ALA A 288 12.27 -12.08 -7.82
N PRO A 289 12.23 -13.19 -8.56
CA PRO A 289 13.09 -13.40 -9.73
C PRO A 289 13.02 -12.25 -10.75
N THR A 290 14.19 -11.91 -11.32
CA THR A 290 14.29 -10.96 -12.44
C THR A 290 15.31 -11.46 -13.46
N ASP A 291 14.93 -11.47 -14.75
CA ASP A 291 15.81 -11.96 -15.82
C ASP A 291 16.80 -10.88 -16.31
N TRP A 292 16.64 -9.64 -15.83
CA TRP A 292 17.51 -8.49 -16.18
C TRP A 292 18.59 -8.18 -15.12
N GLY A 293 18.64 -8.90 -14.01
CA GLY A 293 19.81 -9.03 -13.12
C GLY A 293 20.23 -7.78 -12.34
N LYS A 294 19.33 -6.81 -12.09
CA LYS A 294 19.61 -5.61 -11.28
C LYS A 294 18.73 -5.58 -10.03
N PRO A 295 19.07 -4.77 -9.02
CA PRO A 295 18.14 -4.47 -7.92
C PRO A 295 16.82 -3.96 -8.46
N GLY A 296 15.70 -4.44 -7.91
CA GLY A 296 14.37 -4.07 -8.36
C GLY A 296 13.39 -3.83 -7.22
N PHE A 297 12.50 -2.84 -7.41
CA PHE A 297 11.52 -2.47 -6.39
C PHE A 297 10.20 -2.06 -7.05
N ILE A 298 9.13 -2.78 -6.74
CA ILE A 298 7.76 -2.36 -7.05
C ILE A 298 7.19 -1.71 -5.80
N LEU A 299 6.91 -0.41 -5.89
CA LEU A 299 6.49 0.43 -4.77
C LEU A 299 4.97 0.51 -4.67
N ASN A 300 4.44 0.36 -3.46
CA ASN A 300 3.12 0.81 -3.04
C ASN A 300 3.25 1.73 -1.82
N SER A 301 2.32 2.66 -1.65
CA SER A 301 2.25 3.52 -0.48
C SER A 301 0.79 3.74 -0.08
N ASP A 302 0.51 3.53 1.19
CA ASP A 302 -0.76 3.93 1.79
C ASP A 302 -0.67 5.38 2.23
N SER A 303 -1.72 6.13 1.98
CA SER A 303 -1.78 7.56 2.32
C SER A 303 -3.14 7.92 2.87
N VAL A 304 -3.18 8.95 3.70
CA VAL A 304 -4.42 9.58 4.13
C VAL A 304 -4.61 10.88 3.37
N VAL A 305 -5.71 10.99 2.64
CA VAL A 305 -6.15 12.20 1.94
C VAL A 305 -7.14 12.95 2.80
N PHE A 306 -7.05 14.26 2.80
CA PHE A 306 -7.92 15.13 3.59
C PHE A 306 -8.91 15.85 2.70
N PHE A 307 -10.19 15.83 3.10
CA PHE A 307 -11.28 16.48 2.37
C PHE A 307 -11.69 17.76 3.06
N GLN A 308 -12.02 18.82 2.30
CA GLN A 308 -12.42 20.12 2.85
C GLN A 308 -13.55 19.94 3.86
N GLN A 309 -13.40 20.58 5.01
CA GLN A 309 -14.38 20.60 6.11
C GLN A 309 -14.77 22.06 6.46
N LYS A 310 -16.01 22.22 6.90
CA LYS A 310 -16.51 23.53 7.37
C LYS A 310 -16.40 23.67 8.89
N ASP A 311 -16.44 22.57 9.61
CA ASP A 311 -16.34 22.52 11.06
C ASP A 311 -14.86 22.69 11.47
N PRO A 312 -14.54 23.72 12.27
CA PRO A 312 -13.17 24.02 12.70
C PRO A 312 -12.53 22.88 13.48
N ASP A 313 -13.29 22.06 14.22
CA ASP A 313 -12.77 20.91 14.95
C ASP A 313 -12.22 19.84 13.99
N TYR A 314 -12.88 19.62 12.85
CA TYR A 314 -12.36 18.73 11.81
C TYR A 314 -11.16 19.32 11.10
N VAL A 315 -11.13 20.63 10.83
CA VAL A 315 -9.97 21.28 10.20
C VAL A 315 -8.72 21.16 11.09
N GLU A 316 -8.84 21.42 12.39
CA GLU A 316 -7.73 21.24 13.33
C GLU A 316 -7.40 19.75 13.52
N GLY A 317 -8.39 18.86 13.51
CA GLY A 317 -8.20 17.42 13.53
C GLY A 317 -7.42 16.90 12.30
N GLN A 318 -7.65 17.45 11.13
CA GLN A 318 -6.89 17.11 9.91
C GLN A 318 -5.41 17.48 10.03
N LYS A 319 -5.11 18.68 10.54
CA LYS A 319 -3.72 19.12 10.77
C LYS A 319 -3.04 18.22 11.81
N LEU A 320 -3.71 17.94 12.93
CA LEU A 320 -3.19 17.06 13.98
C LEU A 320 -2.96 15.65 13.45
N LEU A 321 -3.88 15.11 12.65
CA LEU A 321 -3.76 13.78 12.08
C LEU A 321 -2.61 13.70 11.07
N ALA A 322 -2.50 14.66 10.16
CA ALA A 322 -1.43 14.72 9.17
C ALA A 322 -0.05 14.85 9.83
N SER A 323 0.09 15.72 10.83
CA SER A 323 1.29 15.87 11.66
C SER A 323 1.62 14.59 12.43
N THR A 324 0.60 13.90 12.95
CA THR A 324 0.80 12.62 13.63
C THR A 324 1.29 11.55 12.67
N ILE A 325 0.68 11.40 11.50
CA ILE A 325 1.09 10.44 10.46
C ILE A 325 2.53 10.68 10.03
N LEU A 326 2.94 11.91 9.86
CA LEU A 326 4.30 12.24 9.45
C LEU A 326 5.27 12.44 10.62
N SER A 327 4.86 12.17 11.88
CA SER A 327 5.83 12.16 12.98
C SER A 327 6.79 10.98 12.88
N PRO A 328 8.09 11.14 13.22
CA PRO A 328 9.05 10.03 13.24
C PRO A 328 8.60 8.87 14.13
N GLU A 329 7.91 9.18 15.23
CA GLU A 329 7.37 8.20 16.17
C GLU A 329 6.31 7.32 15.54
N PHE A 330 5.29 7.91 14.89
CA PHE A 330 4.27 7.13 14.18
C PHE A 330 4.88 6.32 13.04
N GLN A 331 5.72 6.93 12.22
CA GLN A 331 6.40 6.27 11.11
C GLN A 331 7.22 5.05 11.59
N THR A 332 7.78 5.11 12.79
CA THR A 332 8.48 3.98 13.41
C THR A 332 7.50 2.90 13.86
N VAL A 333 6.58 3.23 14.78
CA VAL A 333 5.68 2.25 15.42
C VAL A 333 4.76 1.58 14.40
N PHE A 334 4.17 2.37 13.50
CA PHE A 334 3.27 1.88 12.47
C PHE A 334 3.98 0.91 11.52
N ASN A 335 5.14 1.30 11.00
CA ASN A 335 5.84 0.51 10.00
C ASN A 335 6.47 -0.75 10.58
N GLN A 336 6.90 -0.75 11.85
CA GLN A 336 7.32 -1.97 12.54
C GLN A 336 6.18 -2.99 12.64
N ALA A 337 4.97 -2.55 13.00
CA ALA A 337 3.80 -3.41 13.11
C ALA A 337 3.28 -3.87 11.73
N LYS A 338 3.27 -2.96 10.74
CA LYS A 338 2.75 -3.21 9.39
C LYS A 338 3.68 -4.07 8.53
N GLY A 339 4.99 -4.06 8.80
CA GLY A 339 6.00 -4.75 8.01
C GLY A 339 6.58 -3.92 6.86
N SER A 340 6.05 -2.73 6.62
CA SER A 340 6.52 -1.75 5.62
C SER A 340 7.73 -0.95 6.10
N ILE A 341 8.24 -0.07 5.26
CA ILE A 341 9.25 0.93 5.67
C ILE A 341 8.63 2.32 5.75
N PRO A 342 9.18 3.22 6.58
CA PRO A 342 8.71 4.59 6.69
C PRO A 342 8.70 5.34 5.37
N ALA A 343 7.69 6.18 5.16
CA ALA A 343 7.68 7.16 4.07
C ALA A 343 8.67 8.31 4.31
N ARG A 344 9.14 8.46 5.56
CA ARG A 344 10.20 9.39 5.96
C ARG A 344 11.58 8.76 5.83
N LEU A 345 12.50 9.50 5.22
CA LEU A 345 13.89 9.06 4.98
C LEU A 345 14.80 9.18 6.20
N ASP A 346 14.40 9.95 7.21
CA ASP A 346 15.19 10.25 8.42
C ASP A 346 14.90 9.33 9.61
N VAL A 347 14.08 8.29 9.42
CA VAL A 347 13.83 7.25 10.44
C VAL A 347 14.94 6.20 10.38
N ASP A 348 15.56 5.94 11.53
CA ASP A 348 16.64 4.95 11.68
C ASP A 348 16.07 3.52 11.80
N LEU A 349 16.16 2.74 10.73
CA LEU A 349 15.67 1.36 10.69
C LEU A 349 16.57 0.36 11.43
N SER A 350 17.75 0.76 11.91
CA SER A 350 18.58 -0.13 12.72
C SER A 350 17.96 -0.44 14.10
N LYS A 351 16.95 0.34 14.51
CA LYS A 351 16.29 0.25 15.82
C LYS A 351 14.93 -0.42 15.72
N GLY A 352 14.88 -1.71 16.03
CA GLY A 352 13.63 -2.44 16.21
C GLY A 352 12.91 -2.84 14.91
N PHE A 353 13.47 -2.54 13.73
CA PHE A 353 12.92 -3.03 12.47
C PHE A 353 13.48 -4.42 12.13
N ASN A 354 12.63 -5.25 11.50
CA ASN A 354 13.01 -6.57 11.02
C ASN A 354 14.12 -6.48 9.95
N PRO A 355 15.06 -7.45 9.87
CA PRO A 355 16.12 -7.45 8.85
C PRO A 355 15.60 -7.29 7.41
N CYS A 356 14.41 -7.84 7.08
CA CYS A 356 13.78 -7.66 5.77
C CYS A 356 13.39 -6.20 5.52
N GLN A 357 12.88 -5.47 6.53
CA GLN A 357 12.57 -4.04 6.40
C GLN A 357 13.85 -3.21 6.19
N GLN A 358 14.92 -3.52 6.92
CA GLN A 358 16.22 -2.86 6.73
C GLN A 358 16.78 -3.13 5.33
N LYS A 359 16.61 -4.37 4.83
CA LYS A 359 16.96 -4.73 3.45
C LYS A 359 16.08 -3.97 2.45
N SER A 360 14.77 -3.84 2.70
CA SER A 360 13.83 -3.11 1.85
C SER A 360 14.29 -1.67 1.60
N GLN A 361 14.73 -0.96 2.65
CA GLN A 361 15.23 0.42 2.53
C GLN A 361 16.48 0.50 1.65
N LYS A 362 17.43 -0.43 1.82
CA LYS A 362 18.64 -0.48 0.99
C LYS A 362 18.32 -0.80 -0.47
N ASP A 363 17.41 -1.74 -0.69
CA ASP A 363 17.01 -2.17 -2.04
C ASP A 363 16.20 -1.06 -2.75
N LEU A 364 15.38 -0.28 -2.01
CA LEU A 364 14.71 0.91 -2.56
C LEU A 364 15.74 1.90 -3.11
N GLN A 365 16.74 2.27 -2.32
CA GLN A 365 17.79 3.18 -2.76
C GLN A 365 18.57 2.63 -3.96
N ALA A 366 18.96 1.35 -3.91
CA ALA A 366 19.65 0.70 -5.02
C ALA A 366 18.81 0.66 -6.31
N SER A 367 17.47 0.50 -6.19
CA SER A 367 16.56 0.53 -7.33
C SER A 367 16.40 1.92 -7.93
N ILE A 368 16.39 2.97 -7.10
CA ILE A 368 16.37 4.36 -7.55
C ILE A 368 17.65 4.66 -8.37
N GLU A 369 18.82 4.32 -7.82
CA GLU A 369 20.11 4.51 -8.47
C GLU A 369 20.24 3.71 -9.77
N ALA A 370 19.70 2.50 -9.82
CA ALA A 370 19.69 1.65 -11.01
C ALA A 370 18.63 2.03 -12.04
N GLY A 371 17.71 2.96 -11.70
CA GLY A 371 16.58 3.34 -12.54
C GLY A 371 15.56 2.22 -12.73
N THR A 372 15.41 1.33 -11.77
CA THR A 372 14.55 0.14 -11.86
C THR A 372 13.30 0.21 -10.97
N LEU A 373 13.19 1.26 -10.16
CA LEU A 373 12.00 1.51 -9.37
C LEU A 373 10.78 1.74 -10.27
N VAL A 374 9.68 1.07 -9.93
CA VAL A 374 8.35 1.30 -10.53
C VAL A 374 7.29 1.35 -9.43
N ARG A 375 6.12 1.90 -9.75
CA ARG A 375 4.93 1.86 -8.89
C ARG A 375 4.05 0.68 -9.27
N SER A 376 3.38 0.09 -8.26
CA SER A 376 2.53 -1.09 -8.42
C SER A 376 1.22 -0.78 -9.17
N MET A 377 0.91 -1.57 -10.18
CA MET A 377 -0.39 -1.56 -10.86
C MET A 377 -1.44 -2.23 -9.97
N ALA A 378 -1.17 -3.43 -9.48
CA ALA A 378 -2.11 -4.20 -8.68
C ALA A 378 -2.57 -3.47 -7.41
N HIS A 379 -1.73 -2.56 -6.87
CA HIS A 379 -2.00 -1.80 -5.64
C HIS A 379 -2.37 -0.34 -5.88
N ASN A 380 -2.92 -0.01 -7.05
CA ASN A 380 -3.53 1.30 -7.31
C ASN A 380 -2.55 2.48 -7.33
N MET A 381 -1.30 2.26 -7.78
CA MET A 381 -0.29 3.31 -7.78
C MET A 381 0.02 3.91 -9.17
N THR A 382 -0.59 3.38 -10.25
CA THR A 382 -0.23 3.76 -11.63
C THR A 382 -1.41 4.26 -12.47
N ILE A 383 -2.23 3.34 -12.98
CA ILE A 383 -3.33 3.61 -13.92
C ILE A 383 -4.66 3.83 -13.19
N PRO A 384 -5.65 4.48 -13.84
CA PRO A 384 -6.98 4.69 -13.25
C PRO A 384 -7.67 3.40 -12.81
N GLN A 385 -8.48 3.49 -11.74
CA GLN A 385 -9.12 2.32 -11.12
C GLN A 385 -9.95 1.48 -12.10
N LYS A 386 -10.65 2.10 -13.04
CA LYS A 386 -11.47 1.36 -14.02
C LYS A 386 -10.63 0.46 -14.91
N VAL A 387 -9.55 1.03 -15.49
CA VAL A 387 -8.60 0.30 -16.33
C VAL A 387 -7.91 -0.80 -15.52
N ARG A 388 -7.44 -0.49 -14.31
CA ARG A 388 -6.83 -1.47 -13.40
C ARG A 388 -7.80 -2.63 -13.10
N GLY A 389 -9.04 -2.32 -12.75
CA GLY A 389 -10.06 -3.33 -12.46
C GLY A 389 -10.24 -4.30 -13.64
N ALA A 390 -10.40 -3.79 -14.85
CA ALA A 390 -10.53 -4.60 -16.06
C ALA A 390 -9.31 -5.50 -16.32
N ILE A 391 -8.10 -4.99 -16.07
CA ILE A 391 -6.87 -5.80 -16.15
C ILE A 391 -6.87 -6.92 -15.10
N MET A 392 -7.22 -6.60 -13.86
CA MET A 392 -7.25 -7.57 -12.76
C MET A 392 -8.31 -8.66 -13.00
N ASP A 393 -9.48 -8.29 -13.49
CA ASP A 393 -10.54 -9.24 -13.85
C ASP A 393 -10.06 -10.24 -14.91
N THR A 394 -9.33 -9.76 -15.94
CA THR A 394 -8.73 -10.63 -16.97
C THR A 394 -7.68 -11.57 -16.40
N ILE A 395 -6.83 -11.10 -15.48
CA ILE A 395 -5.82 -11.95 -14.82
C ILE A 395 -6.50 -13.04 -14.01
N THR A 396 -7.54 -12.72 -13.25
CA THR A 396 -8.30 -13.68 -12.44
C THR A 396 -9.07 -14.66 -13.33
N GLU A 397 -9.67 -14.21 -14.42
CA GLU A 397 -10.31 -15.06 -15.40
C GLU A 397 -9.32 -16.06 -16.02
N PHE A 398 -8.10 -15.61 -16.34
CA PHE A 398 -7.05 -16.49 -16.83
C PHE A 398 -6.69 -17.60 -15.83
N VAL A 399 -6.61 -17.28 -14.55
CA VAL A 399 -6.38 -18.30 -13.49
C VAL A 399 -7.54 -19.29 -13.42
N ALA A 400 -8.78 -18.79 -13.47
CA ALA A 400 -10.00 -19.58 -13.37
C ALA A 400 -10.28 -20.43 -14.62
N THR A 401 -9.68 -20.09 -15.77
CA THR A 401 -9.92 -20.73 -17.08
C THR A 401 -8.64 -21.43 -17.59
N PRO A 402 -8.38 -22.67 -17.20
CA PRO A 402 -7.14 -23.40 -17.58
C PRO A 402 -6.89 -23.50 -19.09
N ASP A 403 -7.94 -23.55 -19.89
CA ASP A 403 -7.87 -23.68 -21.35
C ASP A 403 -7.69 -22.33 -22.09
N MET A 404 -7.76 -21.19 -21.40
CA MET A 404 -7.50 -19.89 -21.99
C MET A 404 -6.02 -19.79 -22.38
N SER A 405 -5.74 -19.53 -23.66
CA SER A 405 -4.35 -19.38 -24.10
C SER A 405 -3.73 -18.09 -23.58
N ALA A 406 -2.41 -18.05 -23.42
CA ALA A 406 -1.68 -16.83 -23.03
C ALA A 406 -1.89 -15.69 -24.04
N LYS A 407 -2.03 -16.03 -25.32
CA LYS A 407 -2.32 -15.07 -26.39
C LYS A 407 -3.72 -14.44 -26.25
N ASP A 408 -4.73 -15.26 -25.98
CA ASP A 408 -6.09 -14.78 -25.78
C ASP A 408 -6.19 -13.92 -24.52
N ALA A 409 -5.49 -14.30 -23.44
CA ALA A 409 -5.42 -13.50 -22.21
C ALA A 409 -4.77 -12.12 -22.44
N ALA A 410 -3.66 -12.06 -23.18
CA ALA A 410 -2.99 -10.80 -23.51
C ALA A 410 -3.90 -9.89 -24.37
N ASN A 411 -4.61 -10.45 -25.36
CA ASN A 411 -5.58 -9.71 -26.16
C ASN A 411 -6.75 -9.22 -25.29
N ALA A 412 -7.37 -10.11 -24.51
CA ALA A 412 -8.49 -9.77 -23.63
C ALA A 412 -8.13 -8.66 -22.63
N MET A 413 -6.91 -8.71 -22.04
CA MET A 413 -6.40 -7.67 -21.16
C MET A 413 -6.35 -6.31 -21.85
N ALA A 414 -5.82 -6.25 -23.08
CA ALA A 414 -5.70 -5.03 -23.82
C ALA A 414 -7.10 -4.49 -24.25
N ASP A 415 -7.98 -5.37 -24.74
CA ASP A 415 -9.34 -5.01 -25.14
C ASP A 415 -10.16 -4.49 -23.94
N ALA A 416 -10.01 -5.14 -22.77
CA ALA A 416 -10.66 -4.73 -21.55
C ALA A 416 -10.14 -3.36 -21.03
N ALA A 417 -8.84 -3.10 -21.15
CA ALA A 417 -8.23 -1.82 -20.78
C ALA A 417 -8.71 -0.70 -21.72
N GLU A 418 -8.66 -0.93 -23.05
CA GLU A 418 -9.10 0.02 -24.09
C GLU A 418 -10.58 0.40 -23.94
N ALA A 419 -11.43 -0.52 -23.54
CA ALA A 419 -12.86 -0.26 -23.30
C ALA A 419 -13.13 0.67 -22.09
N GLN A 420 -12.14 0.99 -21.28
CA GLN A 420 -12.27 1.89 -20.12
C GLN A 420 -11.74 3.31 -20.37
N GLU A 421 -11.08 3.55 -21.49
CA GLU A 421 -10.61 4.87 -21.91
C GLU A 421 -11.76 5.72 -22.49
#